data_360000906810a8607d8f9a4b41413b91
#
_entry.id   360000906810a8607d8f9a4b41413b91
#
_cell.length_a   1.000
_cell.length_b   1.000
_cell.length_c   1.000
_cell.angle_alpha   90.00
_cell.angle_beta   90.00
_cell.angle_gamma   90.00
#
_symmetry.space_group_name_H-M   'P 1'
#
loop_
_entity.id
_entity.type
_entity.pdbx_description
1 polymer ?
#
loop_
_entity_poly.entity_id
_entity_poly.type
_entity_poly.pdbx_seq_one_letter_code
_entity_poly.pdbx_strand_id
1 'polypeptide(L)'
;LDLESRPRKSPRAFCAPIEVPGRVMLVIKPMGGPDDWYAFFHEAGHAEHFAHVSPSLEVEFKRLGDSSVTEGWAMLLEHLVSDPDWLSRRLDFPRLEQFAADAAGGLLYFVRRYAGKLLYELELHGDVEPEAMRPRYVEWQREATKIEPPAADFLADVDAGFYSSCYLRAWAFHAQLRSFLREEYGRAWFTRREAGSLLRELWNEGQRMTAAELLADVTGARLELAAVGARIREEVST
;
A
#
# COMPACT_ATOMS: atom_id res chain seq x y z
N LEU A 1 5.43 0.09 -19.70
CA LEU A 1 4.13 0.68 -19.40
C LEU A 1 3.14 0.33 -20.52
N ASP A 2 2.00 -0.26 -20.18
CA ASP A 2 0.92 -0.62 -21.11
C ASP A 2 -0.32 0.24 -20.81
N LEU A 3 -0.56 1.26 -21.64
CA LEU A 3 -1.72 2.16 -21.59
C LEU A 3 -2.73 1.86 -22.70
N GLU A 4 -2.42 0.94 -23.62
CA GLU A 4 -3.24 0.67 -24.79
C GLU A 4 -4.65 0.20 -24.40
N SER A 5 -5.68 0.83 -24.98
CA SER A 5 -7.05 0.40 -24.79
C SER A 5 -7.38 -0.74 -25.77
N ARG A 6 -7.84 -1.87 -25.23
CA ARG A 6 -8.22 -3.03 -26.03
C ARG A 6 -9.37 -3.80 -25.39
N PRO A 7 -10.13 -4.57 -26.15
CA PRO A 7 -11.19 -5.42 -25.62
C PRO A 7 -10.67 -6.36 -24.51
N ARG A 8 -11.43 -6.52 -23.43
CA ARG A 8 -11.10 -7.39 -22.28
C ARG A 8 -9.87 -6.98 -21.45
N LYS A 9 -9.30 -5.79 -21.68
CA LYS A 9 -8.29 -5.27 -20.76
C LYS A 9 -8.94 -5.06 -19.38
N SER A 10 -8.29 -5.59 -18.34
CA SER A 10 -8.75 -5.39 -16.95
C SER A 10 -8.89 -3.90 -16.64
N PRO A 11 -9.96 -3.45 -15.98
CA PRO A 11 -10.04 -2.10 -15.46
C PRO A 11 -9.08 -1.86 -14.27
N ARG A 12 -8.64 -2.92 -13.59
CA ARG A 12 -7.65 -2.83 -12.52
C ARG A 12 -6.27 -2.60 -13.11
N ALA A 13 -5.56 -1.63 -12.57
CA ALA A 13 -4.12 -1.53 -12.76
C ALA A 13 -3.41 -2.71 -12.09
N PHE A 14 -2.26 -3.07 -12.60
CA PHE A 14 -1.40 -4.07 -11.96
C PHE A 14 0.05 -3.98 -12.45
N CYS A 15 0.96 -4.32 -11.57
CA CYS A 15 2.35 -4.59 -11.92
C CYS A 15 2.54 -6.08 -12.19
N ALA A 16 3.16 -6.43 -13.29
CA ALA A 16 3.50 -7.80 -13.65
C ALA A 16 5.04 -7.98 -13.66
N PRO A 17 5.63 -8.56 -12.61
CA PRO A 17 7.05 -8.90 -12.56
C PRO A 17 7.30 -10.20 -13.34
N ILE A 18 7.41 -10.09 -14.67
CA ILE A 18 7.54 -11.26 -15.57
C ILE A 18 8.89 -11.93 -15.35
N GLU A 19 9.96 -11.13 -15.33
CA GLU A 19 11.33 -11.54 -15.05
C GLU A 19 11.99 -10.47 -14.18
N VAL A 20 12.30 -10.80 -12.94
CA VAL A 20 12.87 -9.85 -11.95
C VAL A 20 14.39 -9.95 -11.95
N PRO A 21 15.11 -8.82 -12.15
CA PRO A 21 14.62 -7.47 -12.43
C PRO A 21 14.40 -7.14 -13.93
N GLY A 22 14.75 -8.04 -14.85
CA GLY A 22 14.93 -7.77 -16.27
C GLY A 22 13.69 -7.33 -17.04
N ARG A 23 12.48 -7.78 -16.60
CA ARG A 23 11.23 -7.50 -17.31
C ARG A 23 10.06 -7.32 -16.34
N VAL A 24 9.80 -6.07 -16.00
CA VAL A 24 8.67 -5.65 -15.17
C VAL A 24 7.71 -4.81 -16.01
N MET A 25 6.42 -5.13 -15.98
CA MET A 25 5.40 -4.41 -16.74
C MET A 25 4.36 -3.79 -15.82
N LEU A 26 4.11 -2.50 -16.02
CA LEU A 26 3.01 -1.79 -15.40
C LEU A 26 1.88 -1.67 -16.42
N VAL A 27 0.70 -2.14 -16.06
CA VAL A 27 -0.49 -2.15 -16.91
C VAL A 27 -1.58 -1.31 -16.24
N ILE A 28 -2.10 -0.33 -16.96
CA ILE A 28 -3.20 0.52 -16.49
C ILE A 28 -4.15 0.82 -17.64
N LYS A 29 -5.45 0.84 -17.34
CA LYS A 29 -6.48 1.31 -18.24
C LYS A 29 -7.00 2.64 -17.71
N PRO A 30 -6.53 3.78 -18.26
CA PRO A 30 -6.95 5.09 -17.78
C PRO A 30 -8.45 5.30 -17.95
N MET A 31 -9.10 5.77 -16.89
CA MET A 31 -10.52 6.11 -16.84
C MET A 31 -10.75 7.62 -16.67
N GLY A 32 -9.70 8.33 -16.25
CA GLY A 32 -9.71 9.74 -15.89
C GLY A 32 -9.88 9.97 -14.39
N GLY A 33 -9.32 11.08 -13.92
CA GLY A 33 -9.44 11.50 -12.51
C GLY A 33 -8.30 11.06 -11.60
N PRO A 34 -8.42 11.35 -10.28
CA PRO A 34 -7.36 11.08 -9.31
C PRO A 34 -7.09 9.57 -9.10
N ASP A 35 -8.11 8.72 -9.28
CA ASP A 35 -7.97 7.27 -9.06
C ASP A 35 -6.96 6.64 -10.02
N ASP A 36 -6.84 7.15 -11.26
CA ASP A 36 -5.81 6.71 -12.20
C ASP A 36 -4.40 7.04 -11.69
N TRP A 37 -4.24 8.19 -11.03
CA TRP A 37 -2.96 8.58 -10.44
C TRP A 37 -2.60 7.74 -9.23
N TYR A 38 -3.56 7.48 -8.34
CA TYR A 38 -3.37 6.57 -7.22
C TYR A 38 -2.95 5.19 -7.71
N ALA A 39 -3.71 4.63 -8.64
CA ALA A 39 -3.40 3.32 -9.23
C ALA A 39 -2.04 3.31 -9.93
N PHE A 40 -1.71 4.35 -10.71
CA PHE A 40 -0.43 4.44 -11.40
C PHE A 40 0.75 4.49 -10.42
N PHE A 41 0.69 5.33 -9.39
CA PHE A 41 1.78 5.46 -8.43
C PHE A 41 1.91 4.23 -7.53
N HIS A 42 0.79 3.58 -7.18
CA HIS A 42 0.81 2.30 -6.49
C HIS A 42 1.57 1.24 -7.30
N GLU A 43 1.15 1.03 -8.53
CA GLU A 43 1.79 0.03 -9.41
C GLU A 43 3.23 0.42 -9.79
N ALA A 44 3.53 1.72 -9.85
CA ALA A 44 4.90 2.20 -10.04
C ALA A 44 5.80 1.85 -8.85
N GLY A 45 5.29 1.89 -7.62
CA GLY A 45 6.03 1.46 -6.43
C GLY A 45 6.42 -0.02 -6.49
N HIS A 46 5.50 -0.89 -6.91
CA HIS A 46 5.82 -2.29 -7.19
C HIS A 46 6.85 -2.42 -8.32
N ALA A 47 6.66 -1.67 -9.41
CA ALA A 47 7.55 -1.76 -10.58
C ALA A 47 8.98 -1.30 -10.26
N GLU A 48 9.15 -0.20 -9.54
CA GLU A 48 10.45 0.28 -9.09
C GLU A 48 11.13 -0.74 -8.17
N HIS A 49 10.39 -1.29 -7.20
CA HIS A 49 10.91 -2.34 -6.36
C HIS A 49 11.44 -3.51 -7.19
N PHE A 50 10.59 -4.15 -7.99
CA PHE A 50 10.97 -5.34 -8.75
C PHE A 50 12.07 -5.06 -9.79
N ALA A 51 12.09 -3.88 -10.41
CA ALA A 51 13.11 -3.51 -11.39
C ALA A 51 14.50 -3.25 -10.77
N HIS A 52 14.57 -3.02 -9.46
CA HIS A 52 15.82 -2.77 -8.74
C HIS A 52 16.26 -3.92 -7.83
N VAL A 53 15.50 -5.01 -7.78
CA VAL A 53 15.90 -6.22 -7.04
C VAL A 53 17.23 -6.76 -7.58
N SER A 54 18.14 -7.15 -6.68
CA SER A 54 19.40 -7.75 -7.08
C SER A 54 19.20 -8.99 -7.96
N PRO A 55 19.84 -9.06 -9.13
CA PRO A 55 19.76 -10.23 -10.00
C PRO A 55 20.40 -11.48 -9.37
N SER A 56 21.25 -11.31 -8.36
CA SER A 56 21.93 -12.39 -7.66
C SER A 56 21.10 -13.06 -6.57
N LEU A 57 19.95 -12.48 -6.19
CA LEU A 57 19.08 -13.10 -5.19
C LEU A 57 18.43 -14.38 -5.72
N GLU A 58 18.12 -15.29 -4.81
CA GLU A 58 17.31 -16.46 -5.10
C GLU A 58 15.86 -16.07 -5.46
N VAL A 59 15.15 -16.92 -6.19
CA VAL A 59 13.81 -16.61 -6.71
C VAL A 59 12.81 -16.31 -5.61
N GLU A 60 12.92 -16.98 -4.47
CA GLU A 60 12.09 -16.77 -3.28
C GLU A 60 12.21 -15.33 -2.76
N PHE A 61 13.40 -14.79 -2.73
CA PHE A 61 13.65 -13.43 -2.27
C PHE A 61 13.32 -12.34 -3.31
N LYS A 62 13.21 -12.74 -4.56
CA LYS A 62 12.77 -11.84 -5.63
C LYS A 62 11.25 -11.69 -5.69
N ARG A 63 10.48 -12.71 -5.30
CA ARG A 63 9.04 -12.79 -5.64
C ARG A 63 8.13 -13.38 -4.57
N LEU A 64 8.64 -14.16 -3.63
CA LEU A 64 7.85 -15.03 -2.75
C LEU A 64 8.03 -14.73 -1.25
N GLY A 65 8.68 -13.62 -0.92
CA GLY A 65 8.90 -13.21 0.47
C GLY A 65 7.68 -12.48 1.07
N ASP A 66 7.95 -11.57 2.00
CA ASP A 66 6.90 -10.81 2.67
C ASP A 66 6.25 -9.79 1.73
N SER A 67 5.01 -10.05 1.32
CA SER A 67 4.23 -9.13 0.48
C SER A 67 4.03 -7.75 1.09
N SER A 68 4.13 -7.60 2.42
CA SER A 68 4.05 -6.28 3.07
C SER A 68 5.19 -5.35 2.63
N VAL A 69 6.32 -5.89 2.20
CA VAL A 69 7.46 -5.09 1.69
C VAL A 69 7.09 -4.44 0.36
N THR A 70 6.65 -5.23 -0.61
CA THR A 70 6.31 -4.68 -1.94
C THR A 70 5.07 -3.79 -1.88
N GLU A 71 4.06 -4.12 -1.07
CA GLU A 71 2.90 -3.25 -0.81
C GLU A 71 3.31 -1.94 -0.12
N GLY A 72 4.27 -2.00 0.78
CA GLY A 72 4.79 -0.80 1.44
C GLY A 72 5.48 0.17 0.48
N TRP A 73 6.23 -0.35 -0.49
CA TRP A 73 6.81 0.45 -1.57
C TRP A 73 5.74 1.06 -2.48
N ALA A 74 4.72 0.29 -2.82
CA ALA A 74 3.57 0.76 -3.58
C ALA A 74 2.87 1.91 -2.86
N MET A 75 2.56 1.74 -1.57
CA MET A 75 1.92 2.76 -0.74
C MET A 75 2.79 4.00 -0.50
N LEU A 76 4.12 3.85 -0.49
CA LEU A 76 5.04 4.99 -0.36
C LEU A 76 4.96 5.93 -1.57
N LEU A 77 4.92 5.37 -2.78
CA LEU A 77 4.78 6.19 -3.98
C LEU A 77 3.33 6.68 -4.19
N GLU A 78 2.34 5.82 -3.95
CA GLU A 78 0.92 6.20 -4.00
C GLU A 78 0.62 7.42 -3.13
N HIS A 79 1.21 7.48 -1.94
CA HIS A 79 1.01 8.60 -1.02
C HIS A 79 1.39 9.96 -1.61
N LEU A 80 2.35 10.03 -2.52
CA LEU A 80 2.74 11.28 -3.18
C LEU A 80 1.56 11.98 -3.85
N VAL A 81 0.58 11.22 -4.35
CA VAL A 81 -0.64 11.76 -4.99
C VAL A 81 -1.50 12.59 -4.01
N SER A 82 -1.36 12.35 -2.70
CA SER A 82 -2.05 13.12 -1.65
C SER A 82 -1.12 14.00 -0.81
N ASP A 83 0.20 13.96 -1.05
CA ASP A 83 1.18 14.76 -0.30
C ASP A 83 1.16 16.22 -0.76
N PRO A 84 0.81 17.21 0.11
CA PRO A 84 0.74 18.61 -0.28
C PRO A 84 2.06 19.18 -0.81
N ASP A 85 3.19 18.74 -0.28
CA ASP A 85 4.52 19.18 -0.74
C ASP A 85 4.82 18.70 -2.16
N TRP A 86 4.36 17.51 -2.51
CA TRP A 86 4.48 16.96 -3.87
C TRP A 86 3.52 17.65 -4.84
N LEU A 87 2.25 17.75 -4.48
CA LEU A 87 1.20 18.34 -5.30
C LEU A 87 1.51 19.79 -5.64
N SER A 88 1.93 20.59 -4.66
CA SER A 88 2.28 22.00 -4.88
C SER A 88 3.47 22.18 -5.82
N ARG A 89 4.43 21.23 -5.78
CA ARG A 89 5.64 21.33 -6.61
C ARG A 89 5.47 20.79 -8.03
N ARG A 90 4.52 19.86 -8.22
CA ARG A 90 4.38 19.13 -9.48
C ARG A 90 3.16 19.50 -10.30
N LEU A 91 2.07 19.90 -9.64
CA LEU A 91 0.78 20.02 -10.30
C LEU A 91 0.12 21.41 -10.12
N ASP A 92 0.68 22.34 -9.33
CA ASP A 92 0.00 23.62 -8.97
C ASP A 92 -1.49 23.36 -8.57
N PHE A 93 -1.67 22.34 -7.72
CA PHE A 93 -3.00 21.78 -7.42
C PHE A 93 -3.75 22.72 -6.45
N PRO A 94 -5.00 23.10 -6.75
CA PRO A 94 -5.79 23.94 -5.85
C PRO A 94 -6.34 23.13 -4.66
N ARG A 95 -6.58 23.78 -3.51
CA ARG A 95 -7.19 23.18 -2.32
C ARG A 95 -6.42 21.96 -1.77
N LEU A 96 -5.10 22.10 -1.68
CA LEU A 96 -4.19 21.03 -1.21
C LEU A 96 -4.58 20.43 0.14
N GLU A 97 -4.88 21.28 1.11
CA GLU A 97 -5.21 20.87 2.49
C GLU A 97 -6.51 20.06 2.52
N GLN A 98 -7.55 20.54 1.84
CA GLN A 98 -8.82 19.80 1.75
C GLN A 98 -8.64 18.45 1.08
N PHE A 99 -7.88 18.40 0.00
CA PHE A 99 -7.63 17.14 -0.72
C PHE A 99 -6.83 16.15 0.13
N ALA A 100 -5.81 16.61 0.86
CA ALA A 100 -5.02 15.79 1.77
C ALA A 100 -5.88 15.25 2.93
N ALA A 101 -6.75 16.09 3.51
CA ALA A 101 -7.67 15.69 4.57
C ALA A 101 -8.70 14.65 4.07
N ASP A 102 -9.25 14.83 2.87
CA ASP A 102 -10.17 13.86 2.26
C ASP A 102 -9.46 12.51 2.00
N ALA A 103 -8.21 12.55 1.50
CA ALA A 103 -7.39 11.36 1.30
C ALA A 103 -7.07 10.64 2.63
N ALA A 104 -6.76 11.39 3.69
CA ALA A 104 -6.54 10.83 5.03
C ALA A 104 -7.81 10.17 5.58
N GLY A 105 -8.99 10.75 5.33
CA GLY A 105 -10.28 10.14 5.63
C GLY A 105 -10.50 8.82 4.91
N GLY A 106 -10.16 8.77 3.63
CA GLY A 106 -10.17 7.55 2.81
C GLY A 106 -9.23 6.48 3.37
N LEU A 107 -8.01 6.86 3.72
CA LEU A 107 -7.05 5.95 4.34
C LEU A 107 -7.57 5.39 5.67
N LEU A 108 -8.16 6.24 6.53
CA LEU A 108 -8.77 5.79 7.79
C LEU A 108 -9.84 4.73 7.54
N TYR A 109 -10.70 4.96 6.56
CA TYR A 109 -11.72 3.98 6.16
C TYR A 109 -11.09 2.65 5.75
N PHE A 110 -10.09 2.65 4.87
CA PHE A 110 -9.45 1.42 4.39
C PHE A 110 -8.71 0.68 5.51
N VAL A 111 -7.94 1.36 6.34
CA VAL A 111 -7.24 0.72 7.48
C VAL A 111 -8.24 0.05 8.42
N ARG A 112 -9.34 0.71 8.75
CA ARG A 112 -10.39 0.15 9.58
C ARG A 112 -11.09 -1.03 8.91
N ARG A 113 -11.41 -0.91 7.62
CA ARG A 113 -12.02 -1.98 6.83
C ARG A 113 -11.15 -3.23 6.79
N TYR A 114 -9.86 -3.08 6.50
CA TYR A 114 -8.95 -4.22 6.45
C TYR A 114 -8.66 -4.81 7.84
N ALA A 115 -8.66 -4.01 8.89
CA ALA A 115 -8.60 -4.52 10.26
C ALA A 115 -9.84 -5.36 10.61
N GLY A 116 -11.04 -4.86 10.32
CA GLY A 116 -12.28 -5.62 10.50
C GLY A 116 -12.33 -6.89 9.66
N LYS A 117 -11.87 -6.81 8.40
CA LYS A 117 -11.76 -7.97 7.51
C LYS A 117 -10.83 -9.03 8.07
N LEU A 118 -9.64 -8.66 8.53
CA LEU A 118 -8.68 -9.60 9.12
C LEU A 118 -9.26 -10.30 10.35
N LEU A 119 -9.91 -9.56 11.25
CA LEU A 119 -10.57 -10.14 12.43
C LEU A 119 -11.69 -11.11 12.05
N TYR A 120 -12.48 -10.75 11.05
CA TYR A 120 -13.49 -11.63 10.46
C TYR A 120 -12.88 -12.90 9.85
N GLU A 121 -11.83 -12.78 9.05
CA GLU A 121 -11.14 -13.92 8.43
C GLU A 121 -10.54 -14.87 9.46
N LEU A 122 -9.96 -14.34 10.55
CA LEU A 122 -9.44 -15.16 11.65
C LEU A 122 -10.57 -15.96 12.33
N GLU A 123 -11.76 -15.39 12.49
CA GLU A 123 -12.93 -16.09 13.02
C GLU A 123 -13.47 -17.12 12.02
N LEU A 124 -13.59 -16.74 10.73
CA LEU A 124 -14.09 -17.60 9.66
C LEU A 124 -13.25 -18.87 9.47
N HIS A 125 -11.94 -18.76 9.62
CA HIS A 125 -11.01 -19.91 9.49
C HIS A 125 -10.80 -20.66 10.81
N GLY A 126 -11.57 -20.35 11.85
CA GLY A 126 -11.65 -21.15 13.06
C GLY A 126 -12.54 -22.40 12.89
N ASP A 127 -12.88 -23.00 14.01
CA ASP A 127 -13.79 -24.16 14.03
C ASP A 127 -15.25 -23.72 14.05
N VAL A 128 -15.73 -23.17 12.91
CA VAL A 128 -17.08 -22.62 12.74
C VAL A 128 -17.72 -23.08 11.44
N GLU A 129 -19.05 -23.19 11.44
CA GLU A 129 -19.80 -23.44 10.21
C GLU A 129 -19.82 -22.17 9.34
N PRO A 130 -19.37 -22.20 8.07
CA PRO A 130 -19.25 -20.99 7.25
C PRO A 130 -20.54 -20.15 7.16
N GLU A 131 -21.71 -20.76 7.03
CA GLU A 131 -22.97 -20.04 6.94
C GLU A 131 -23.32 -19.25 8.23
N ALA A 132 -22.83 -19.70 9.39
CA ALA A 132 -23.00 -18.97 10.65
C ALA A 132 -22.20 -17.67 10.69
N MET A 133 -21.22 -17.52 9.80
CA MET A 133 -20.37 -16.34 9.72
C MET A 133 -21.00 -15.16 8.97
N ARG A 134 -22.10 -15.37 8.26
CA ARG A 134 -22.80 -14.29 7.50
C ARG A 134 -23.16 -13.08 8.38
N PRO A 135 -23.83 -13.23 9.56
CA PRO A 135 -24.09 -12.09 10.43
C PRO A 135 -22.81 -11.54 11.06
N ARG A 136 -21.81 -12.37 11.33
CA ARG A 136 -20.50 -11.93 11.89
C ARG A 136 -19.74 -11.03 10.94
N TYR A 137 -19.77 -11.33 9.62
CA TYR A 137 -19.21 -10.45 8.59
C TYR A 137 -19.78 -9.04 8.65
N VAL A 138 -21.12 -8.94 8.69
CA VAL A 138 -21.81 -7.66 8.78
C VAL A 138 -21.44 -6.92 10.07
N GLU A 139 -21.39 -7.63 11.20
CA GLU A 139 -21.04 -7.06 12.50
C GLU A 139 -19.63 -6.49 12.50
N TRP A 140 -18.62 -7.28 12.10
CA TRP A 140 -17.22 -6.83 12.02
C TRP A 140 -17.04 -5.61 11.11
N GLN A 141 -17.61 -5.64 9.91
CA GLN A 141 -17.48 -4.54 8.97
C GLN A 141 -18.22 -3.28 9.45
N ARG A 142 -19.41 -3.43 10.00
CA ARG A 142 -20.17 -2.31 10.58
C ARG A 142 -19.44 -1.70 11.79
N GLU A 143 -18.88 -2.50 12.66
CA GLU A 143 -18.08 -1.99 13.79
C GLU A 143 -16.84 -1.25 13.30
N ALA A 144 -16.12 -1.83 12.35
CA ALA A 144 -14.90 -1.26 11.82
C ALA A 144 -15.16 0.04 11.03
N THR A 145 -16.10 0.03 10.09
CA THR A 145 -16.27 1.11 9.11
C THR A 145 -17.45 2.05 9.41
N LYS A 146 -18.38 1.65 10.28
CA LYS A 146 -19.69 2.27 10.50
C LYS A 146 -20.62 2.17 9.27
N ILE A 147 -20.29 1.31 8.32
CA ILE A 147 -21.08 1.02 7.12
C ILE A 147 -21.50 -0.45 7.18
N GLU A 148 -22.75 -0.71 6.85
CA GLU A 148 -23.29 -2.07 6.77
C GLU A 148 -23.06 -2.64 5.36
N PRO A 149 -22.24 -3.70 5.21
CA PRO A 149 -22.02 -4.33 3.90
C PRO A 149 -23.19 -5.26 3.54
N PRO A 150 -23.34 -5.61 2.27
CA PRO A 150 -24.25 -6.69 1.88
C PRO A 150 -23.83 -8.01 2.53
N ALA A 151 -24.74 -8.64 3.26
CA ALA A 151 -24.46 -9.91 3.95
C ALA A 151 -24.10 -11.05 2.98
N ALA A 152 -24.44 -10.92 1.71
CA ALA A 152 -24.11 -11.88 0.65
C ALA A 152 -22.58 -11.95 0.37
N ASP A 153 -21.83 -10.89 0.70
CA ASP A 153 -20.40 -10.78 0.39
C ASP A 153 -19.50 -11.53 1.39
N PHE A 154 -20.09 -12.19 2.39
CA PHE A 154 -19.38 -12.80 3.51
C PHE A 154 -18.29 -13.83 3.12
N LEU A 155 -18.41 -14.51 1.98
CA LEU A 155 -17.37 -15.37 1.42
C LEU A 155 -16.66 -14.76 0.20
N ALA A 156 -17.23 -13.73 -0.41
CA ALA A 156 -16.63 -13.05 -1.54
C ALA A 156 -15.58 -12.01 -1.10
N ASP A 157 -15.76 -11.41 0.07
CA ASP A 157 -14.81 -10.46 0.66
C ASP A 157 -13.82 -11.17 1.60
N VAL A 158 -13.15 -12.20 1.08
CA VAL A 158 -12.13 -12.98 1.80
C VAL A 158 -10.86 -13.03 0.96
N ASP A 159 -9.72 -12.78 1.59
CA ASP A 159 -8.42 -12.85 0.92
C ASP A 159 -7.72 -14.19 1.18
N ALA A 160 -7.08 -14.72 0.16
CA ALA A 160 -6.22 -15.90 0.34
C ALA A 160 -5.04 -15.54 1.27
N GLY A 161 -4.76 -16.45 2.23
CA GLY A 161 -3.60 -16.33 3.12
C GLY A 161 -3.61 -15.10 4.02
N PHE A 162 -4.78 -14.61 4.41
CA PHE A 162 -4.92 -13.41 5.27
C PHE A 162 -4.19 -12.18 4.70
N TYR A 163 -4.31 -11.94 3.40
CA TYR A 163 -3.59 -10.86 2.73
C TYR A 163 -3.88 -9.47 3.31
N SER A 164 -5.02 -9.30 3.98
CA SER A 164 -5.36 -8.11 4.77
C SER A 164 -4.28 -7.75 5.79
N SER A 165 -3.59 -8.76 6.36
CA SER A 165 -2.46 -8.54 7.29
C SER A 165 -1.26 -7.91 6.60
N CYS A 166 -1.02 -8.26 5.32
CA CYS A 166 0.05 -7.66 4.52
C CYS A 166 -0.19 -6.16 4.30
N TYR A 167 -1.41 -5.77 3.95
CA TYR A 167 -1.77 -4.36 3.79
C TYR A 167 -1.62 -3.56 5.09
N LEU A 168 -2.09 -4.10 6.22
CA LEU A 168 -1.96 -3.40 7.53
C LEU A 168 -0.49 -3.17 7.90
N ARG A 169 0.36 -4.17 7.68
CA ARG A 169 1.82 -4.07 7.91
C ARG A 169 2.48 -3.12 6.91
N ALA A 170 2.04 -3.13 5.66
CA ALA A 170 2.55 -2.25 4.60
C ALA A 170 2.24 -0.77 4.90
N TRP A 171 1.01 -0.46 5.39
CA TRP A 171 0.69 0.90 5.84
C TRP A 171 1.56 1.35 7.00
N ALA A 172 1.83 0.47 7.98
CA ALA A 172 2.72 0.79 9.09
C ALA A 172 4.15 1.04 8.61
N PHE A 173 4.68 0.15 7.76
CA PHE A 173 6.00 0.27 7.17
C PHE A 173 6.15 1.59 6.38
N HIS A 174 5.22 1.85 5.47
CA HIS A 174 5.21 3.08 4.69
C HIS A 174 5.15 4.34 5.57
N ALA A 175 4.26 4.37 6.58
CA ALA A 175 4.10 5.54 7.44
C ALA A 175 5.40 5.88 8.20
N GLN A 176 6.06 4.86 8.75
CA GLN A 176 7.31 5.04 9.50
C GLN A 176 8.49 5.35 8.58
N LEU A 177 8.60 4.67 7.43
CA LEU A 177 9.64 4.96 6.44
C LEU A 177 9.51 6.38 5.88
N ARG A 178 8.28 6.84 5.58
CA ARG A 178 8.05 8.22 5.15
C ARG A 178 8.49 9.23 6.21
N SER A 179 8.18 8.97 7.49
CA SER A 179 8.66 9.84 8.57
C SER A 179 10.18 9.92 8.59
N PHE A 180 10.86 8.79 8.52
CA PHE A 180 12.32 8.73 8.42
C PHE A 180 12.85 9.51 7.21
N LEU A 181 12.29 9.31 6.02
CA LEU A 181 12.72 10.03 4.81
C LEU A 181 12.54 11.54 4.94
N ARG A 182 11.48 12.00 5.63
CA ARG A 182 11.25 13.42 5.90
C ARG A 182 12.21 14.00 6.92
N GLU A 183 12.58 13.24 7.94
CA GLU A 183 13.56 13.63 8.96
C GLU A 183 14.94 13.76 8.35
N GLU A 184 15.39 12.77 7.57
CA GLU A 184 16.73 12.73 7.00
C GLU A 184 16.91 13.67 5.78
N TYR A 185 15.92 13.75 4.90
CA TYR A 185 16.04 14.45 3.61
C TYR A 185 15.13 15.66 3.47
N GLY A 186 14.33 15.94 4.50
CA GLY A 186 13.34 17.03 4.51
C GLY A 186 12.02 16.68 3.85
N ARG A 187 11.03 17.57 4.00
CA ARG A 187 9.66 17.36 3.49
C ARG A 187 9.61 17.03 2.00
N ALA A 188 10.53 17.56 1.21
CA ALA A 188 10.63 17.30 -0.23
C ALA A 188 11.64 16.18 -0.56
N TRP A 189 11.75 15.14 0.28
CA TRP A 189 12.65 14.00 0.11
C TRP A 189 12.62 13.39 -1.29
N PHE A 190 11.45 13.37 -1.93
CA PHE A 190 11.24 12.85 -3.29
C PHE A 190 11.97 13.65 -4.39
N THR A 191 12.58 14.80 -4.04
CA THR A 191 13.45 15.58 -4.94
C THR A 191 14.93 15.36 -4.66
N ARG A 192 15.28 14.62 -3.61
CA ARG A 192 16.64 14.40 -3.17
C ARG A 192 17.24 13.16 -3.83
N ARG A 193 18.40 13.34 -4.42
CA ARG A 193 19.12 12.24 -5.09
C ARG A 193 19.54 11.17 -4.08
N GLU A 194 19.93 11.60 -2.89
CA GLU A 194 20.37 10.74 -1.79
C GLU A 194 19.22 9.83 -1.32
N ALA A 195 18.02 10.37 -1.16
CA ALA A 195 16.83 9.57 -0.83
C ALA A 195 16.54 8.53 -1.93
N GLY A 196 16.64 8.92 -3.20
CA GLY A 196 16.49 7.97 -4.33
C GLY A 196 17.59 6.90 -4.35
N SER A 197 18.80 7.20 -3.89
CA SER A 197 19.88 6.21 -3.77
C SER A 197 19.59 5.22 -2.66
N LEU A 198 19.18 5.70 -1.48
CA LEU A 198 18.74 4.84 -0.37
C LEU A 198 17.60 3.90 -0.81
N LEU A 199 16.55 4.44 -1.46
CA LEU A 199 15.44 3.59 -1.91
C LEU A 199 15.91 2.48 -2.84
N ARG A 200 16.82 2.76 -3.78
CA ARG A 200 17.38 1.72 -4.66
C ARG A 200 18.19 0.67 -3.91
N GLU A 201 18.95 1.06 -2.90
CA GLU A 201 19.68 0.12 -2.03
C GLU A 201 18.71 -0.81 -1.30
N LEU A 202 17.61 -0.26 -0.77
CA LEU A 202 16.58 -1.05 -0.08
C LEU A 202 15.81 -1.96 -1.05
N TRP A 203 15.45 -1.49 -2.23
CA TRP A 203 14.81 -2.32 -3.27
C TRP A 203 15.70 -3.46 -3.75
N ASN A 204 17.03 -3.27 -3.73
CA ASN A 204 18.01 -4.29 -4.12
C ASN A 204 17.94 -5.53 -3.22
N GLU A 205 17.50 -5.37 -1.95
CA GLU A 205 17.29 -6.47 -1.00
C GLU A 205 16.09 -7.37 -1.37
N GLY A 206 15.24 -6.94 -2.29
CA GLY A 206 14.02 -7.67 -2.67
C GLY A 206 13.09 -7.87 -1.49
N GLN A 207 12.65 -9.12 -1.30
CA GLN A 207 11.77 -9.54 -0.19
C GLN A 207 12.50 -10.49 0.77
N ARG A 208 13.83 -10.35 0.90
CA ARG A 208 14.66 -11.18 1.77
C ARG A 208 14.37 -10.93 3.25
N MET A 209 14.09 -9.68 3.60
CA MET A 209 13.66 -9.26 4.92
C MET A 209 12.14 -9.09 4.97
N THR A 210 11.56 -9.31 6.13
CA THR A 210 10.18 -8.87 6.39
C THR A 210 10.11 -7.34 6.48
N ALA A 211 8.92 -6.77 6.33
CA ALA A 211 8.73 -5.32 6.48
C ALA A 211 9.21 -4.80 7.86
N ALA A 212 9.07 -5.62 8.91
CA ALA A 212 9.54 -5.28 10.25
C ALA A 212 11.07 -5.28 10.35
N GLU A 213 11.74 -6.28 9.78
CA GLU A 213 13.21 -6.37 9.76
C GLU A 213 13.81 -5.24 8.93
N LEU A 214 13.25 -4.99 7.73
CA LEU A 214 13.73 -3.92 6.85
C LEU A 214 13.57 -2.54 7.49
N LEU A 215 12.44 -2.28 8.15
CA LEU A 215 12.25 -1.02 8.88
C LEU A 215 13.25 -0.87 10.02
N ALA A 216 13.45 -1.93 10.80
CA ALA A 216 14.39 -1.92 11.93
C ALA A 216 15.85 -1.69 11.46
N ASP A 217 16.23 -2.28 10.33
CA ASP A 217 17.56 -2.09 9.74
C ASP A 217 17.80 -0.63 9.33
N VAL A 218 16.80 0.01 8.74
CA VAL A 218 16.90 1.39 8.24
C VAL A 218 16.76 2.44 9.34
N THR A 219 15.83 2.22 10.29
CA THR A 219 15.42 3.26 11.24
C THR A 219 15.78 2.95 12.69
N GLY A 220 16.16 1.71 13.01
CA GLY A 220 16.29 1.23 14.38
C GLY A 220 14.96 1.04 15.13
N ALA A 221 13.82 1.33 14.49
CA ALA A 221 12.49 1.31 15.10
C ALA A 221 11.76 -0.01 14.86
N ARG A 222 10.84 -0.37 15.77
CA ARG A 222 9.91 -1.47 15.57
C ARG A 222 8.76 -1.07 14.64
N LEU A 223 8.22 -2.02 13.88
CA LEU A 223 7.04 -1.80 13.07
C LEU A 223 5.79 -1.66 13.96
N GLU A 224 5.12 -0.51 13.89
CA GLU A 224 3.99 -0.17 14.74
C GLU A 224 2.82 0.41 13.94
N LEU A 225 1.66 -0.22 14.03
CA LEU A 225 0.44 0.26 13.36
C LEU A 225 -0.02 1.63 13.90
N ALA A 226 0.34 1.98 15.13
CA ALA A 226 0.06 3.30 15.72
C ALA A 226 0.61 4.48 14.88
N ALA A 227 1.67 4.27 14.12
CA ALA A 227 2.24 5.26 13.22
C ALA A 227 1.27 5.71 12.12
N VAL A 228 0.42 4.79 11.63
CA VAL A 228 -0.62 5.10 10.64
C VAL A 228 -1.66 6.07 11.25
N GLY A 229 -2.10 5.80 12.48
CA GLY A 229 -3.03 6.68 13.18
C GLY A 229 -2.44 8.05 13.50
N ALA A 230 -1.14 8.14 13.82
CA ALA A 230 -0.45 9.40 14.02
C ALA A 230 -0.41 10.23 12.73
N ARG A 231 -0.07 9.61 11.62
CA ARG A 231 -0.07 10.23 10.30
C ARG A 231 -1.44 10.77 9.90
N ILE A 232 -2.51 9.97 10.03
CA ILE A 232 -3.88 10.38 9.71
C ILE A 232 -4.27 11.62 10.52
N ARG A 233 -3.95 11.66 11.82
CA ARG A 233 -4.22 12.84 12.66
C ARG A 233 -3.46 14.08 12.20
N GLU A 234 -2.20 13.94 11.80
CA GLU A 234 -1.41 15.04 11.25
C GLU A 234 -2.09 15.63 10.01
N GLU A 235 -2.47 14.78 9.05
CA GLU A 235 -3.04 15.20 7.76
C GLU A 235 -4.46 15.79 7.86
N VAL A 236 -5.25 15.38 8.86
CA VAL A 236 -6.60 15.94 9.12
C VAL A 236 -6.53 17.24 9.92
N SER A 237 -5.43 17.50 10.66
CA SER A 237 -5.29 18.67 11.53
C SER A 237 -4.63 19.86 10.84
N THR A 238 -4.19 19.72 9.59
CA THR A 238 -3.54 20.75 8.79
C THR A 238 -4.54 21.42 7.89
#